data_8426c549e8fc6625a2f8750676d08dea
#
_entry.id   8426c549e8fc6625a2f8750676d08dea
#
_cell.length_a   1.000
_cell.length_b   1.000
_cell.length_c   1.000
_cell.angle_alpha   90.00
_cell.angle_beta   90.00
_cell.angle_gamma   90.00
#
_symmetry.space_group_name_H-M   'P 1'
#
loop_
_entity.id
_entity.type
_entity.pdbx_description
1 polymer ?
#
loop_
_entity_poly.entity_id
_entity_poly.type
_entity_poly.pdbx_seq_one_letter_code
_entity_poly.pdbx_strand_id
1 'polypeptide(L)'
;MSEFNNVSVVKKANIYFGGNVSSRTIRFADGSLKTLGFMLPGEYTFNTANKELMEIIDGDLDVLLPGTEQWQKVTSGESFDVPANSAFIIKINTPTDYCCSFIK
;
A
#
# COMPACT_ATOMS: atom_id res chain seq x y z
N MET A 1 0.39 -19.76 3.68
CA MET A 1 0.70 -18.33 3.49
C MET A 1 1.38 -18.14 2.14
N SER A 2 1.03 -17.08 1.45
CA SER A 2 1.71 -16.76 0.19
C SER A 2 3.05 -16.09 0.46
N GLU A 3 3.97 -16.24 -0.47
CA GLU A 3 5.29 -15.64 -0.37
C GLU A 3 5.85 -15.32 -1.75
N PHE A 4 6.80 -14.39 -1.77
CA PHE A 4 7.56 -14.12 -2.99
C PHE A 4 8.86 -14.93 -2.95
N ASN A 5 9.18 -15.61 -4.05
CA ASN A 5 10.39 -16.39 -4.19
C ASN A 5 11.34 -15.73 -5.18
N ASN A 6 12.65 -15.92 -4.98
CA ASN A 6 13.69 -15.42 -5.89
C ASN A 6 13.59 -13.92 -6.13
N VAL A 7 13.43 -13.17 -5.04
CA VAL A 7 13.34 -11.71 -5.07
C VAL A 7 14.48 -11.09 -4.26
N SER A 8 14.74 -9.83 -4.56
CA SER A 8 15.66 -9.03 -3.75
C SER A 8 14.88 -8.10 -2.84
N VAL A 9 15.31 -7.97 -1.60
CA VAL A 9 14.69 -7.06 -0.63
C VAL A 9 15.68 -5.95 -0.32
N VAL A 10 15.26 -4.70 -0.53
CA VAL A 10 16.07 -3.55 -0.11
C VAL A 10 16.03 -3.47 1.40
N LYS A 11 17.21 -3.53 2.03
CA LYS A 11 17.29 -3.66 3.49
C LYS A 11 16.72 -2.49 4.27
N LYS A 12 16.93 -1.27 3.74
CA LYS A 12 16.47 -0.06 4.42
C LYS A 12 14.98 0.16 4.16
N ALA A 13 14.21 0.31 5.23
CA ALA A 13 12.79 0.57 5.11
C ALA A 13 12.50 1.99 4.61
N ASN A 14 11.38 2.14 3.91
CA ASN A 14 10.78 3.42 3.59
C ASN A 14 9.91 3.81 4.77
N ILE A 15 10.18 4.94 5.38
CA ILE A 15 9.49 5.38 6.61
C ILE A 15 8.66 6.62 6.29
N TYR A 16 7.39 6.59 6.66
CA TYR A 16 6.44 7.67 6.45
C TYR A 16 5.73 8.01 7.78
N PHE A 17 5.30 9.25 7.90
CA PHE A 17 4.47 9.71 9.04
C PHE A 17 5.07 9.35 10.40
N GLY A 18 6.38 9.63 10.55
CA GLY A 18 7.07 9.42 11.82
C GLY A 18 7.22 7.96 12.24
N GLY A 19 7.09 7.03 11.31
CA GLY A 19 7.19 5.59 11.58
C GLY A 19 5.85 4.87 11.67
N ASN A 20 4.74 5.61 11.58
CA ASN A 20 3.41 4.99 11.63
C ASN A 20 3.10 4.16 10.38
N VAL A 21 3.78 4.46 9.28
CA VAL A 21 3.71 3.69 8.03
C VAL A 21 5.13 3.36 7.61
N SER A 22 5.35 2.11 7.24
CA SER A 22 6.65 1.68 6.72
C SER A 22 6.48 0.63 5.64
N SER A 23 7.47 0.52 4.77
CA SER A 23 7.48 -0.52 3.76
C SER A 23 8.92 -0.88 3.40
N ARG A 24 9.08 -2.07 2.80
CA ARG A 24 10.34 -2.47 2.19
C ARG A 24 10.12 -2.78 0.73
N THR A 25 11.04 -2.29 -0.09
CA THR A 25 10.99 -2.49 -1.54
C THR A 25 11.43 -3.91 -1.88
N ILE A 26 10.61 -4.58 -2.68
CA ILE A 26 10.87 -5.91 -3.22
C ILE A 26 11.13 -5.76 -4.71
N ARG A 27 12.26 -6.27 -5.18
CA ARG A 27 12.62 -6.23 -6.60
C ARG A 27 12.52 -7.63 -7.19
N PHE A 28 11.77 -7.73 -8.28
CA PHE A 28 11.57 -8.98 -8.98
C PHE A 28 12.59 -9.15 -10.11
N ALA A 29 12.76 -10.38 -10.58
CA ALA A 29 13.73 -10.71 -11.63
C ALA A 29 13.47 -9.97 -12.94
N ASP A 30 12.21 -9.64 -13.24
CA ASP A 30 11.82 -8.91 -14.45
C ASP A 30 12.03 -7.39 -14.33
N GLY A 31 12.55 -6.92 -13.20
CA GLY A 31 12.76 -5.49 -12.93
C GLY A 31 11.57 -4.78 -12.33
N SER A 32 10.44 -5.45 -12.14
CA SER A 32 9.29 -4.84 -11.50
C SER A 32 9.53 -4.68 -10.00
N LEU A 33 8.80 -3.73 -9.39
CA LEU A 33 8.91 -3.40 -7.97
C LEU A 33 7.55 -3.51 -7.31
N LYS A 34 7.57 -4.01 -6.08
CA LYS A 34 6.44 -3.91 -5.15
C LYS A 34 6.99 -3.48 -3.79
N THR A 35 6.10 -3.06 -2.90
CA THR A 35 6.48 -2.84 -1.51
C THR A 35 5.61 -3.69 -0.61
N LEU A 36 6.21 -4.23 0.43
CA LEU A 36 5.50 -4.88 1.52
C LEU A 36 5.59 -3.97 2.73
N GLY A 37 4.47 -3.60 3.28
CA GLY A 37 4.44 -2.58 4.32
C GLY A 37 3.45 -2.84 5.42
N PHE A 38 3.48 -1.93 6.38
CA PHE A 38 2.66 -2.01 7.58
C PHE A 38 2.22 -0.60 7.96
N MET A 39 0.94 -0.46 8.33
CA MET A 39 0.37 0.82 8.74
C MET A 39 -0.28 0.68 10.11
N LEU A 40 0.06 1.60 11.00
CA LEU A 40 -0.60 1.72 12.30
C LEU A 40 -1.91 2.51 12.17
N PRO A 41 -2.86 2.35 13.11
CA PRO A 41 -4.10 3.14 13.05
C PRO A 41 -3.85 4.63 12.93
N GLY A 42 -4.62 5.28 12.09
CA GLY A 42 -4.51 6.71 11.81
C GLY A 42 -5.04 7.05 10.43
N GLU A 43 -5.01 8.33 10.10
CA GLU A 43 -5.45 8.80 8.80
C GLU A 43 -4.24 9.38 8.05
N TYR A 44 -4.05 8.92 6.81
CA TYR A 44 -2.88 9.27 6.01
C TYR A 44 -3.28 9.69 4.60
N THR A 45 -2.57 10.68 4.06
CA THR A 45 -2.72 11.09 2.67
C THR A 45 -1.47 10.68 1.89
N PHE A 46 -1.66 9.95 0.81
CA PHE A 46 -0.60 9.50 -0.07
C PHE A 46 -0.76 10.07 -1.46
N ASN A 47 0.36 10.34 -2.12
CA ASN A 47 0.40 10.76 -3.51
C ASN A 47 0.98 9.65 -4.37
N THR A 48 0.46 9.50 -5.59
CA THR A 48 0.95 8.52 -6.54
C THR A 48 1.65 9.20 -7.71
N ALA A 49 2.73 8.60 -8.19
CA ALA A 49 3.36 8.93 -9.45
C ALA A 49 2.87 7.94 -10.52
N ASN A 50 2.94 6.65 -10.22
CA ASN A 50 2.43 5.57 -11.06
C ASN A 50 1.08 5.10 -10.55
N LYS A 51 0.33 4.43 -11.42
CA LYS A 51 -0.85 3.67 -10.97
C LYS A 51 -0.42 2.63 -9.96
N GLU A 52 -1.20 2.44 -8.90
CA GLU A 52 -0.89 1.47 -7.84
C GLU A 52 -2.04 0.49 -7.64
N LEU A 53 -1.67 -0.76 -7.38
CA LEU A 53 -2.62 -1.75 -6.86
C LEU A 53 -2.26 -1.98 -5.40
N MET A 54 -3.20 -1.65 -4.52
CA MET A 54 -3.06 -1.85 -3.07
C MET A 54 -3.80 -3.11 -2.66
N GLU A 55 -3.05 -4.09 -2.18
CA GLU A 55 -3.61 -5.34 -1.68
C GLU A 55 -3.52 -5.34 -0.16
N ILE A 56 -4.64 -5.56 0.52
CA ILE A 56 -4.69 -5.59 1.98
C ILE A 56 -4.57 -7.05 2.41
N ILE A 57 -3.42 -7.38 2.96
CA ILE A 57 -3.11 -8.75 3.40
C ILE A 57 -3.87 -9.04 4.69
N ASP A 58 -3.81 -8.11 5.63
CA ASP A 58 -4.52 -8.23 6.90
C ASP A 58 -4.80 -6.83 7.45
N GLY A 59 -6.06 -6.55 7.75
CA GLY A 59 -6.43 -5.26 8.31
C GLY A 59 -7.86 -4.84 8.01
N ASP A 60 -8.18 -3.62 8.44
CA ASP A 60 -9.48 -2.99 8.25
C ASP A 60 -9.24 -1.50 8.05
N LEU A 61 -9.69 -0.98 6.93
CA LEU A 61 -9.50 0.43 6.59
C LEU A 61 -10.63 0.97 5.76
N ASP A 62 -10.67 2.30 5.69
CA ASP A 62 -11.52 3.03 4.76
C ASP A 62 -10.61 3.85 3.84
N VAL A 63 -10.92 3.90 2.56
CA VAL A 63 -10.15 4.67 1.59
C VAL A 63 -11.06 5.65 0.86
N LEU A 64 -10.57 6.87 0.68
CA LEU A 64 -11.21 7.89 -0.15
C LEU A 64 -10.36 8.04 -1.41
N LEU A 65 -10.86 7.48 -2.51
CA LEU A 65 -10.16 7.48 -3.79
C LEU A 65 -10.31 8.82 -4.52
N PRO A 66 -9.36 9.17 -5.40
CA PRO A 66 -9.44 10.43 -6.15
C PRO A 66 -10.75 10.54 -6.94
N GLY A 67 -11.35 11.72 -6.93
CA GLY A 67 -12.58 11.97 -7.67
C GLY A 67 -13.84 11.40 -7.06
N THR A 68 -13.77 10.84 -5.86
CA THR A 68 -14.93 10.32 -5.14
C THR A 68 -15.15 11.10 -3.85
N GLU A 69 -16.38 11.11 -3.38
CA GLU A 69 -16.75 11.73 -2.10
C GLU A 69 -17.18 10.71 -1.06
N GLN A 70 -17.15 9.42 -1.43
CA GLN A 70 -17.58 8.34 -0.55
C GLN A 70 -16.39 7.46 -0.15
N TRP A 71 -16.31 7.19 1.13
CA TRP A 71 -15.30 6.28 1.67
C TRP A 71 -15.68 4.83 1.33
N GLN A 72 -14.69 4.05 0.94
CA GLN A 72 -14.85 2.64 0.60
C GLN A 72 -14.18 1.81 1.69
N LYS A 73 -14.93 0.85 2.25
CA LYS A 73 -14.39 -0.09 3.23
C LYS A 73 -13.56 -1.16 2.51
N VAL A 74 -12.35 -1.41 3.01
CA VAL A 74 -11.49 -2.47 2.48
C VAL A 74 -10.94 -3.28 3.67
N THR A 75 -11.06 -4.59 3.60
CA THR A 75 -10.63 -5.49 4.66
C THR A 75 -9.69 -6.58 4.12
N SER A 76 -9.21 -7.44 5.01
CA SER A 76 -8.24 -8.50 4.69
C SER A 76 -8.64 -9.30 3.46
N GLY A 77 -7.71 -9.45 2.52
CA GLY A 77 -7.93 -10.19 1.28
C GLY A 77 -8.51 -9.36 0.15
N GLU A 78 -8.86 -8.10 0.40
CA GLU A 78 -9.40 -7.20 -0.61
C GLU A 78 -8.33 -6.28 -1.16
N SER A 79 -8.62 -5.63 -2.28
CA SER A 79 -7.69 -4.72 -2.94
C SER A 79 -8.40 -3.53 -3.56
N PHE A 80 -7.63 -2.50 -3.90
CA PHE A 80 -8.15 -1.35 -4.64
C PHE A 80 -7.04 -0.76 -5.51
N ASP A 81 -7.47 -0.14 -6.63
CA ASP A 81 -6.57 0.53 -7.57
C ASP A 81 -6.56 2.04 -7.29
N VAL A 82 -5.40 2.66 -7.46
CA VAL A 82 -5.25 4.12 -7.38
C VAL A 82 -4.63 4.60 -8.68
N PRO A 83 -5.26 5.60 -9.35
CA PRO A 83 -4.70 6.13 -10.60
C PRO A 83 -3.37 6.84 -10.38
N ALA A 84 -2.60 6.96 -11.47
CA ALA A 84 -1.34 7.69 -11.47
C ALA A 84 -1.56 9.18 -11.23
N ASN A 85 -0.54 9.86 -10.72
CA ASN A 85 -0.52 11.32 -10.53
C ASN A 85 -1.73 11.83 -9.73
N SER A 86 -2.06 11.13 -8.65
CA SER A 86 -3.25 11.38 -7.86
C SER A 86 -2.92 11.37 -6.38
N ALA A 87 -3.90 11.76 -5.57
CA ALA A 87 -3.82 11.64 -4.11
C ALA A 87 -5.02 10.84 -3.60
N PHE A 88 -4.80 10.06 -2.55
CA PHE A 88 -5.89 9.36 -1.86
C PHE A 88 -5.67 9.43 -0.36
N ILE A 89 -6.76 9.31 0.39
CA ILE A 89 -6.74 9.33 1.85
C ILE A 89 -7.13 7.95 2.34
N ILE A 90 -6.35 7.43 3.29
CA ILE A 90 -6.61 6.12 3.86
C ILE A 90 -6.74 6.25 5.37
N LYS A 91 -7.77 5.65 5.92
CA LYS A 91 -8.05 5.66 7.35
C LYS A 91 -7.89 4.25 7.88
N ILE A 92 -6.83 4.03 8.62
CA ILE A 92 -6.47 2.71 9.15
C ILE A 92 -7.15 2.52 10.50
N ASN A 93 -8.01 1.52 10.61
CA ASN A 93 -8.77 1.25 11.82
C ASN A 93 -8.04 0.23 12.72
N THR A 94 -7.33 -0.72 12.12
CA THR A 94 -6.51 -1.70 12.84
C THR A 94 -5.14 -1.78 12.18
N PRO A 95 -4.09 -2.25 12.88
CA PRO A 95 -2.79 -2.44 12.22
C PRO A 95 -2.95 -3.24 10.94
N THR A 96 -2.39 -2.75 9.85
CA THR A 96 -2.65 -3.26 8.51
C THR A 96 -1.37 -3.66 7.79
N ASP A 97 -1.33 -4.93 7.33
CA ASP A 97 -0.33 -5.43 6.39
C ASP A 97 -0.80 -5.18 4.98
N TYR A 98 0.08 -4.67 4.13
CA TYR A 98 -0.30 -4.40 2.75
C TYR A 98 0.84 -4.68 1.77
N CYS A 99 0.45 -4.91 0.52
CA CYS A 99 1.37 -4.99 -0.60
C CYS A 99 0.95 -3.96 -1.64
N CYS A 100 1.87 -3.12 -2.05
CA CYS A 100 1.64 -2.13 -3.11
C CYS A 100 2.39 -2.53 -4.36
N SER A 101 1.68 -2.68 -5.47
CA SER A 101 2.27 -2.95 -6.78
C SER A 101 2.24 -1.66 -7.60
N PHE A 102 3.39 -1.31 -8.19
CA PHE A 102 3.50 -0.14 -9.07
C PHE A 102 3.26 -0.59 -10.50
N ILE A 103 2.22 -0.07 -11.12
CA ILE A 103 1.80 -0.46 -12.46
C ILE A 103 2.33 0.60 -13.45
N LYS A 104 3.12 0.16 -14.37
CA LYS A 104 3.67 1.03 -15.41
C LYS A 104 2.80 1.06 -16.65
#